data_1e069fd0cb7db128b5b655a3e4699c5f
#
_entry.id   1e069fd0cb7db128b5b655a3e4699c5f
#
_cell.length_a   1.000
_cell.length_b   1.000
_cell.length_c   1.000
_cell.angle_alpha   90.00
_cell.angle_beta   90.00
_cell.angle_gamma   90.00
#
_symmetry.space_group_name_H-M   'P 1'
#
loop_
_entity.id
_entity.type
_entity.pdbx_description
1 polymer ?
#
loop_
_entity_poly.entity_id
_entity_poly.type
_entity_poly.pdbx_seq_one_letter_code
_entity_poly.pdbx_strand_id
1 'polypeptide(L)' 'MARPKKPISMEEEIVKQEEAVERSKAKYDAEVKKLKDMYAKREEARRKALLDAVEKSSKSYEEIMAFVTARQED' A
#
# COMPACT_ATOMS: atom_id res chain seq x y z
N MET A 1 -26.49 9.51 -47.62
CA MET A 1 -26.27 10.35 -46.48
C MET A 1 -26.29 9.56 -45.19
N ALA A 2 -25.29 9.74 -44.40
CA ALA A 2 -25.24 8.99 -43.17
C ALA A 2 -26.32 9.48 -42.20
N ARG A 3 -27.00 8.57 -41.62
CA ARG A 3 -28.00 8.89 -40.67
C ARG A 3 -27.35 9.15 -39.33
N PRO A 4 -27.67 10.29 -38.69
CA PRO A 4 -27.06 10.57 -37.38
C PRO A 4 -27.52 9.55 -36.37
N LYS A 5 -26.60 9.15 -35.50
CA LYS A 5 -26.96 8.25 -34.43
C LYS A 5 -27.94 8.93 -33.50
N LYS A 6 -28.83 8.14 -32.97
CA LYS A 6 -29.72 8.63 -31.95
C LYS A 6 -28.88 9.07 -30.76
N PRO A 7 -29.08 10.30 -30.31
CA PRO A 7 -28.28 10.75 -29.18
C PRO A 7 -28.58 9.95 -27.92
N ILE A 8 -27.52 9.68 -27.18
CA ILE A 8 -27.65 9.00 -25.90
C ILE A 8 -28.23 10.02 -24.93
N SER A 9 -29.22 9.59 -24.19
CA SER A 9 -29.87 10.50 -23.23
C SER A 9 -28.87 10.87 -22.12
N MET A 10 -29.12 11.98 -21.49
CA MET A 10 -28.32 12.43 -20.38
C MET A 10 -28.29 11.39 -19.27
N GLU A 11 -29.43 10.77 -19.03
CA GLU A 11 -29.50 9.71 -18.01
C GLU A 11 -28.59 8.53 -18.32
N GLU A 12 -28.56 8.13 -19.57
CA GLU A 12 -27.69 7.02 -19.98
C GLU A 12 -26.22 7.40 -19.85
N GLU A 13 -25.88 8.64 -20.15
CA GLU A 13 -24.50 9.09 -20.01
C GLU A 13 -24.09 9.12 -18.56
N ILE A 14 -24.98 9.55 -17.69
CA ILE A 14 -24.69 9.58 -16.25
C ILE A 14 -24.45 8.18 -15.73
N VAL A 15 -25.30 7.24 -16.12
CA VAL A 15 -25.15 5.85 -15.69
C VAL A 15 -23.81 5.27 -16.14
N LYS A 16 -23.44 5.53 -17.39
CA LYS A 16 -22.17 5.03 -17.92
C LYS A 16 -21.01 5.63 -17.17
N GLN A 17 -21.10 6.92 -16.85
CA GLN A 17 -20.04 7.59 -16.12
C GLN A 17 -19.94 7.06 -14.69
N GLU A 18 -21.05 6.80 -14.07
CA GLU A 18 -21.08 6.23 -12.74
C GLU A 18 -20.42 4.86 -12.71
N GLU A 19 -20.69 4.05 -13.73
CA GLU A 19 -20.09 2.74 -13.85
C GLU A 19 -18.58 2.83 -14.02
N ALA A 20 -18.14 3.81 -14.81
CA ALA A 20 -16.71 4.02 -15.02
C ALA A 20 -16.04 4.43 -13.73
N VAL A 21 -16.69 5.29 -12.95
CA VAL A 21 -16.15 5.72 -11.66
C VAL A 21 -16.06 4.53 -10.71
N GLU A 22 -17.09 3.69 -10.69
CA GLU A 22 -17.08 2.50 -9.84
C GLU A 22 -15.92 1.58 -10.18
N ARG A 23 -15.68 1.36 -11.47
CA ARG A 23 -14.58 0.50 -11.89
C ARG A 23 -13.23 1.11 -11.52
N SER A 24 -13.11 2.41 -11.69
CA SER A 24 -11.87 3.11 -11.34
C SER A 24 -11.61 3.05 -9.84
N LYS A 25 -12.68 3.21 -9.07
CA LYS A 25 -12.58 3.17 -7.62
C LYS A 25 -12.16 1.78 -7.15
N ALA A 26 -12.76 0.74 -7.72
CA ALA A 26 -12.41 -0.63 -7.38
C ALA A 26 -10.96 -0.92 -7.70
N LYS A 27 -10.51 -0.45 -8.86
CA LYS A 27 -9.12 -0.62 -9.25
C LYS A 27 -8.18 0.12 -8.31
N TYR A 28 -8.55 1.36 -7.96
CA TYR A 28 -7.75 2.15 -7.05
C TYR A 28 -7.65 1.47 -5.68
N ASP A 29 -8.77 0.99 -5.18
CA ASP A 29 -8.80 0.32 -3.88
C ASP A 29 -7.91 -0.92 -3.89
N ALA A 30 -7.93 -1.67 -4.99
CA ALA A 30 -7.09 -2.86 -5.12
C ALA A 30 -5.61 -2.50 -5.13
N GLU A 31 -5.26 -1.41 -5.81
CA GLU A 31 -3.88 -0.97 -5.85
C GLU A 31 -3.40 -0.47 -4.49
N VAL A 32 -4.28 0.23 -3.77
CA VAL A 32 -3.95 0.69 -2.43
C VAL A 32 -3.69 -0.49 -1.50
N LYS A 33 -4.55 -1.50 -1.59
CA LYS A 33 -4.39 -2.70 -0.78
C LYS A 33 -3.08 -3.41 -1.09
N LYS A 34 -2.76 -3.49 -2.38
CA LYS A 34 -1.50 -4.10 -2.81
C LYS A 34 -0.31 -3.35 -2.24
N LEU A 35 -0.39 -2.02 -2.27
CA LEU A 35 0.70 -1.20 -1.74
C LEU A 35 0.87 -1.42 -0.24
N LYS A 36 -0.24 -1.49 0.49
CA LYS A 36 -0.18 -1.76 1.92
C LYS A 36 0.47 -3.10 2.21
N ASP A 37 0.14 -4.10 1.40
CA ASP A 37 0.74 -5.43 1.55
C ASP A 37 2.24 -5.36 1.31
N MET A 38 2.66 -4.59 0.32
CA MET A 38 4.08 -4.43 0.03
C MET A 38 4.82 -3.73 1.15
N TYR A 39 4.20 -2.72 1.75
CA TYR A 39 4.79 -2.05 2.90
C TYR A 39 4.94 -3.01 4.08
N ALA A 40 3.92 -3.84 4.30
CA ALA A 40 3.97 -4.81 5.38
C ALA A 40 5.09 -5.82 5.17
N LYS A 41 5.24 -6.28 3.95
CA LYS A 41 6.32 -7.22 3.62
C LYS A 41 7.69 -6.58 3.80
N ARG A 42 7.81 -5.32 3.45
CA ARG A 42 9.07 -4.60 3.63
C ARG A 42 9.43 -4.48 5.11
N GLU A 43 8.43 -4.15 5.92
CA GLU A 43 8.64 -4.06 7.36
C GLU A 43 9.05 -5.39 7.95
N GLU A 44 8.39 -6.45 7.50
CA GLU A 44 8.72 -7.80 7.98
C GLU A 44 10.14 -8.19 7.61
N ALA A 45 10.54 -7.87 6.38
CA ALA A 45 11.89 -8.15 5.92
C ALA A 45 12.92 -7.38 6.74
N ARG A 46 12.61 -6.14 7.09
CA ARG A 46 13.48 -5.32 7.91
C ARG A 46 13.65 -5.88 9.31
N ARG A 47 12.53 -6.33 9.90
CA ARG A 47 12.58 -6.95 11.22
C ARG A 47 13.42 -8.20 11.20
N LYS A 48 13.24 -9.01 10.17
CA LYS A 48 13.99 -10.24 10.04
C LYS A 48 15.47 -9.97 9.92
N ALA A 49 15.83 -8.98 9.10
CA ALA A 49 17.21 -8.60 8.94
C ALA A 49 17.81 -8.09 10.26
N LEU A 50 17.01 -7.34 11.00
CA LEU A 50 17.46 -6.83 12.30
C LEU A 50 17.68 -7.97 13.28
N LEU A 51 16.75 -8.91 13.33
CA LEU A 51 16.89 -10.08 14.22
C LEU A 51 18.10 -10.90 13.87
N ASP A 52 18.33 -11.10 12.57
CA ASP A 52 19.51 -11.82 12.13
C ASP A 52 20.78 -11.10 12.58
N ALA A 53 20.81 -9.79 12.43
CA ALA A 53 21.97 -9.01 12.83
C ALA A 53 22.20 -9.11 14.33
N VAL A 54 21.13 -9.07 15.11
CA VAL A 54 21.22 -9.18 16.56
C VAL A 54 21.77 -10.54 16.94
N GLU A 55 21.26 -11.60 16.32
CA GLU A 55 21.69 -12.96 16.64
C GLU A 55 23.15 -13.20 16.29
N LYS A 56 23.61 -12.55 15.23
CA LYS A 56 25.01 -12.70 14.82
C LYS A 56 25.94 -11.74 15.56
N SER A 57 25.35 -10.84 16.31
CA SER A 57 26.15 -9.87 17.09
C SER A 57 26.79 -10.56 18.29
N SER A 58 27.96 -10.10 18.66
CA SER A 58 28.63 -10.57 19.86
C SER A 58 28.14 -9.85 21.12
N LYS A 59 27.28 -8.87 20.97
CA LYS A 59 26.80 -8.10 22.10
C LYS A 59 25.64 -8.82 22.79
N SER A 60 25.55 -8.63 24.10
CA SER A 60 24.47 -9.23 24.86
C SER A 60 23.16 -8.49 24.60
N TYR A 61 22.08 -9.12 25.00
CA TYR A 61 20.76 -8.51 24.91
C TYR A 61 20.72 -7.17 25.62
N GLU A 62 21.27 -7.14 26.83
CA GLU A 62 21.28 -5.90 27.63
C GLU A 62 22.05 -4.80 26.95
N GLU A 63 23.16 -5.13 26.33
CA GLU A 63 23.96 -4.14 25.64
C GLU A 63 23.20 -3.54 24.46
N ILE A 64 22.52 -4.41 23.71
CA ILE A 64 21.76 -3.97 22.56
C ILE A 64 20.59 -3.11 22.98
N MET A 65 19.89 -3.51 24.04
CA MET A 65 18.76 -2.74 24.53
C MET A 65 19.20 -1.39 25.07
N ALA A 66 20.32 -1.36 25.75
CA ALA A 66 20.84 -0.10 26.26
C ALA A 66 21.19 0.86 25.12
N PHE A 67 21.77 0.33 24.06
CA PHE A 67 22.13 1.15 22.90
C PHE A 67 20.89 1.73 22.24
N VAL A 68 19.87 0.90 22.02
CA VAL A 68 18.64 1.33 21.37
C VAL A 68 17.92 2.37 22.23
N THR A 69 17.84 2.12 23.52
CA THR A 69 17.15 3.03 24.44
C THR A 69 17.87 4.37 24.53
N ALA A 70 19.19 4.35 24.56
CA ALA A 70 19.96 5.58 24.60
C ALA A 70 19.71 6.47 23.39
N ARG A 71 19.56 5.84 22.24
CA ARG A 71 19.32 6.60 21.02
C ARG A 71 17.94 7.24 21.00
N GLN A 72 17.01 6.68 21.75
CA GLN A 72 15.65 7.22 21.80
C GLN A 72 15.51 8.35 22.80
N GLU A 73 16.48 8.54 23.64
CA GLU A 73 16.40 9.52 24.73
C GLU A 73 16.97 10.86 24.37
N ASP A 74 17.14 11.14 23.17
CA ASP A 74 17.73 12.38 22.75
C ASP A 74 17.16 13.61 23.40
#